data_bd09555838f4159adc51417b4a90a4c4
#
_entry.id   bd09555838f4159adc51417b4a90a4c4
#
_cell.length_a   1.000
_cell.length_b   1.000
_cell.length_c   1.000
_cell.angle_alpha   90.00
_cell.angle_beta   90.00
_cell.angle_gamma   90.00
#
_symmetry.space_group_name_H-M   'P 1'
#
loop_
_entity.id
_entity.type
_entity.pdbx_description
1 polymer ?
#
loop_
_entity_poly.entity_id
_entity_poly.type
_entity_poly.pdbx_seq_one_letter_code
_entity_poly.pdbx_strand_id
1 'polypeptide(L)' 'MKEYTVEVEIRAWAKISVVARNGEEAIEAACDMVDLDDVYDWEIEGAEVVSSK' A
#
# COMPACT_ATOMS: atom_id res chain seq x y z
N MET A 1 -6.75 -24.42 -21.04
CA MET A 1 -6.46 -23.10 -20.46
C MET A 1 -5.10 -23.12 -19.79
N LYS A 2 -4.45 -21.97 -19.75
CA LYS A 2 -3.14 -21.82 -19.08
C LYS A 2 -3.31 -20.97 -17.84
N GLU A 3 -2.48 -21.25 -16.85
CA GLU A 3 -2.43 -20.44 -15.65
C GLU A 3 -1.32 -19.42 -15.76
N TYR A 4 -1.62 -18.17 -15.44
CA TYR A 4 -0.66 -17.08 -15.46
C TYR A 4 -0.55 -16.50 -14.05
N THR A 5 0.68 -16.15 -13.68
CA THR A 5 0.90 -15.36 -12.46
C THR A 5 1.18 -13.94 -12.90
N VAL A 6 0.39 -13.02 -12.41
CA VAL A 6 0.47 -11.60 -12.79
C VAL A 6 0.84 -10.80 -11.54
N GLU A 7 1.90 -10.01 -11.67
CA GLU A 7 2.26 -9.07 -10.63
C GLU A 7 1.57 -7.75 -10.94
N VAL A 8 0.79 -7.28 -9.99
CA VAL A 8 0.05 -6.03 -10.13
C VAL A 8 0.63 -5.01 -9.17
N GLU A 9 1.07 -3.88 -9.71
CA GLU A 9 1.60 -2.78 -8.92
C GLU A 9 0.45 -1.85 -8.56
N ILE A 10 0.30 -1.61 -7.27
CA ILE A 10 -0.78 -0.76 -6.77
C ILE A 10 -0.21 0.41 -5.98
N ARG A 11 -0.95 1.51 -5.99
CA ARG A 11 -0.71 2.66 -5.13
C ARG A 11 -1.93 2.79 -4.21
N ALA A 12 -1.68 3.01 -2.94
CA ALA A 12 -2.75 3.09 -1.95
C ALA A 12 -2.53 4.28 -1.02
N TRP A 13 -3.63 4.77 -0.47
CA TRP A 13 -3.61 5.88 0.49
C TRP A 13 -4.26 5.44 1.78
N ALA A 14 -3.64 5.82 2.89
CA ALA A 14 -4.15 5.53 4.21
C ALA A 14 -4.10 6.78 5.07
N LYS A 15 -5.04 6.89 6.01
CA LYS A 15 -5.07 7.98 6.99
C LYS A 15 -4.91 7.38 8.37
N ILE A 16 -3.94 7.88 9.11
CA ILE A 16 -3.60 7.37 10.43
C ILE A 16 -3.53 8.53 11.41
N SER A 17 -4.24 8.39 12.52
CA SER A 17 -4.20 9.38 13.58
C SER A 17 -3.15 8.99 14.60
N VAL A 18 -2.22 9.89 14.87
CA VAL A 18 -1.15 9.65 15.85
C VAL A 18 -1.05 10.86 16.77
N VAL A 19 -0.54 10.63 17.97
CA VAL A 19 -0.22 11.69 18.93
C VAL A 19 1.31 11.82 18.92
N ALA A 20 1.79 13.03 18.62
CA ALA A 20 3.22 13.30 18.51
C ALA A 20 3.50 14.75 18.89
N ARG A 21 4.77 15.07 19.10
CA ARG A 21 5.19 16.42 19.51
C ARG A 21 5.31 17.37 18.34
N ASN A 22 5.53 16.86 17.14
CA ASN A 22 5.65 17.65 15.92
C ASN A 22 5.30 16.81 14.70
N GLY A 23 5.23 17.44 13.53
CA GLY A 23 4.83 16.76 12.30
C GLY A 23 5.81 15.69 11.84
N GLU A 24 7.10 15.91 12.04
CA GLU A 24 8.14 14.96 11.65
C GLU A 24 8.02 13.66 12.43
N GLU A 25 7.83 13.77 13.73
CA GLU A 25 7.62 12.63 14.60
C GLU A 25 6.31 11.91 14.29
N ALA A 26 5.28 12.68 13.92
CA ALA A 26 4.00 12.11 13.50
C ALA A 26 4.14 11.26 12.23
N ILE A 27 4.93 11.72 11.26
CA ILE A 27 5.16 10.98 10.02
C ILE A 27 5.85 9.65 10.32
N GLU A 28 6.86 9.66 11.16
CA GLU A 28 7.57 8.43 11.53
C GLU A 28 6.65 7.43 12.23
N ALA A 29 5.87 7.92 13.19
CA ALA A 29 4.93 7.07 13.92
C ALA A 29 3.87 6.48 13.00
N ALA A 30 3.34 7.28 12.10
CA ALA A 30 2.33 6.82 11.15
C ALA A 30 2.87 5.74 10.21
N CYS A 31 4.09 5.91 9.71
CA CYS A 31 4.72 4.93 8.83
C CYS A 31 4.92 3.57 9.52
N ASP A 32 5.17 3.58 10.84
CA ASP A 32 5.34 2.35 11.60
C ASP A 32 4.01 1.67 11.95
N MET A 33 2.93 2.44 11.95
CA MET A 33 1.61 1.97 12.39
C MET A 33 0.66 1.62 11.26
N VAL A 34 1.01 1.92 10.02
CA VAL A 34 0.11 1.72 8.89
C VAL A 34 -0.25 0.24 8.70
N ASP A 35 -1.52 -0.01 8.44
CA ASP A 35 -2.04 -1.35 8.22
C ASP A 35 -2.99 -1.30 7.03
N LEU A 36 -3.25 -2.44 6.42
CA LEU A 36 -4.18 -2.53 5.29
C LEU A 36 -5.58 -2.03 5.66
N ASP A 37 -5.96 -2.18 6.92
CA ASP A 37 -7.27 -1.72 7.40
C ASP A 37 -7.40 -0.20 7.37
N ASP A 38 -6.28 0.52 7.33
CA ASP A 38 -6.27 1.99 7.28
C ASP A 38 -6.39 2.53 5.85
N VAL A 39 -6.27 1.67 4.86
CA VAL A 39 -6.34 2.06 3.45
C VAL A 39 -7.77 2.43 3.09
N TYR A 40 -7.97 3.64 2.59
CA TYR A 40 -9.30 4.12 2.20
C TYR A 40 -9.46 4.25 0.69
N ASP A 41 -8.38 4.21 -0.07
CA ASP A 41 -8.42 4.31 -1.52
C ASP A 41 -7.17 3.66 -2.12
N TRP A 42 -7.28 3.19 -3.35
CA TRP A 42 -6.16 2.58 -4.06
C TRP A 42 -6.40 2.63 -5.56
N GLU A 43 -5.32 2.52 -6.33
CA GLU A 43 -5.42 2.44 -7.78
C GLU A 43 -4.33 1.51 -8.33
N ILE A 44 -4.58 0.98 -9.51
CA ILE A 44 -3.63 0.11 -10.20
C ILE A 44 -2.70 0.95 -11.05
N GLU A 45 -1.39 0.83 -10.81
CA GLU A 45 -0.36 1.55 -11.56
C GLU A 45 0.08 0.76 -12.79
N GLY A 46 0.04 -0.57 -12.72
CA GLY A 46 0.45 -1.40 -13.84
C GLY A 46 0.37 -2.87 -13.50
N ALA A 47 0.61 -3.71 -14.49
CA ALA A 47 0.61 -5.15 -14.30
C ALA A 47 1.52 -5.81 -15.34
N GLU A 48 2.15 -6.91 -14.95
CA GLU A 48 2.92 -7.70 -15.90
C GLU A 48 2.83 -9.18 -15.57
N VAL A 49 2.95 -10.00 -16.59
CA VAL A 49 2.95 -11.45 -16.42
C VAL A 49 4.35 -11.87 -15.99
N VAL A 50 4.47 -12.52 -14.83
CA VAL A 50 5.75 -12.96 -14.31
C VAL A 50 6.01 -14.43 -14.53
N SER A 51 4.97 -15.23 -14.76
CA SER A 51 5.13 -16.62 -15.18
C SER A 51 3.85 -17.15 -15.81
N SER A 52 3.97 -18.23 -16.55
CA SER A 52 2.83 -18.92 -17.11
C SER A 52 3.06 -20.43 -17.12
N LYS A 53 1.98 -21.16 -17.02
CA LYS A 53 1.99 -22.63 -17.05
C LYS A 53 1.07 -23.15 -18.12
#